data_c35b8044bd37def00750dc8da39e16e0
#
_entry.id   c35b8044bd37def00750dc8da39e16e0
#
_cell.length_a   1.000
_cell.length_b   1.000
_cell.length_c   1.000
_cell.angle_alpha   90.00
_cell.angle_beta   90.00
_cell.angle_gamma   90.00
#
_symmetry.space_group_name_H-M   'P 1'
#
loop_
_entity.id
_entity.type
_entity.pdbx_description
1 polymer ?
#
loop_
_entity_poly.entity_id
_entity_poly.type
_entity_poly.pdbx_seq_one_letter_code
_entity_poly.pdbx_strand_id
1 'polypeptide(L)'
;MERPNAWLTYSDADMQDLETVAKKYRHFLNVGKTERECITQIVKEAEEAGYVSLEEKVKNGEALKAGDKVYQVGMQKIIALYHIGEDDLAQGMNILCAHIDSPRLDIKQNPLYEDTDLAYLDTHYYGGVKKYQWVALPMAMHGVIVKKDGTVVNVIVGEDEDDPVLYITDLLIHLAGQQMAKKASEAVEGEKLDILIGSQPLKDLPDDKKKEAVKENVLRILNEKYGVEEEDFLSAELEIVPAGKARDCGLDRSMIAGYGQDDRVCAYTSLLALLEMEAPKRTSCCLLVDKEEIGSVGATGMQSHFFENSVAEVLDALGQYSDLRLRKALKNSSMLSSDVSAGYDPAFAEAFEKKNSAYLGRGIVLNKFTGARGKSGSNDANAEYVARVRKIFNDHNVFFQTAELGKVDVGGGGTIAYIAALYEMEVIDSGVSVLSMHAPWEVTSKADVYEAYKAYKAFLLDA
;
A
#
# COMPACT_ATOMS: atom_id res chain seq x y z
N MET A 1 15.26 26.36 -5.26
CA MET A 1 16.27 26.00 -4.24
C MET A 1 16.69 24.57 -4.54
N GLU A 2 17.95 24.34 -4.84
CA GLU A 2 18.45 22.98 -5.04
C GLU A 2 18.71 22.33 -3.69
N ARG A 3 18.23 21.09 -3.50
CA ARG A 3 18.54 20.28 -2.34
C ARG A 3 19.68 19.33 -2.70
N PRO A 4 20.68 19.14 -1.84
CA PRO A 4 21.76 18.20 -2.10
C PRO A 4 21.23 16.77 -2.18
N ASN A 5 21.96 15.91 -2.89
CA ASN A 5 21.70 14.48 -2.87
C ASN A 5 22.13 13.93 -1.50
N ALA A 6 21.23 13.23 -0.80
CA ALA A 6 21.43 12.74 0.55
C ALA A 6 22.63 11.78 0.66
N TRP A 7 22.87 10.98 -0.38
CA TRP A 7 24.03 10.06 -0.44
C TRP A 7 25.38 10.75 -0.22
N LEU A 8 25.50 12.04 -0.56
CA LEU A 8 26.76 12.78 -0.41
C LEU A 8 27.08 13.19 1.03
N THR A 9 26.13 13.01 1.94
CA THR A 9 26.23 13.50 3.31
C THR A 9 26.25 12.38 4.36
N TYR A 10 25.90 11.16 3.97
CA TYR A 10 25.81 10.04 4.90
C TYR A 10 27.16 9.62 5.43
N SER A 11 27.25 9.46 6.75
CA SER A 11 28.35 8.80 7.45
C SER A 11 28.24 7.27 7.32
N ASP A 12 29.26 6.54 7.75
CA ASP A 12 29.23 5.08 7.80
C ASP A 12 28.09 4.56 8.72
N ALA A 13 27.77 5.28 9.79
CA ALA A 13 26.64 4.96 10.66
C ALA A 13 25.30 5.12 9.94
N ASP A 14 25.09 6.27 9.27
CA ASP A 14 23.88 6.49 8.46
C ASP A 14 23.70 5.41 7.40
N MET A 15 24.79 4.95 6.77
CA MET A 15 24.76 3.87 5.77
C MET A 15 24.34 2.52 6.38
N GLN A 16 24.75 2.23 7.62
CA GLN A 16 24.32 1.00 8.33
C GLN A 16 22.84 1.05 8.70
N ASP A 17 22.37 2.19 9.20
CA ASP A 17 20.96 2.40 9.54
C ASP A 17 20.07 2.35 8.29
N LEU A 18 20.49 3.00 7.21
CA LEU A 18 19.83 2.96 5.91
C LEU A 18 19.66 1.52 5.41
N GLU A 19 20.74 0.72 5.43
CA GLU A 19 20.65 -0.68 4.97
C GLU A 19 19.76 -1.52 5.91
N THR A 20 19.73 -1.22 7.20
CA THR A 20 18.85 -1.88 8.17
C THR A 20 17.38 -1.57 7.85
N VAL A 21 17.03 -0.30 7.63
CA VAL A 21 15.68 0.11 7.23
C VAL A 21 15.32 -0.49 5.87
N ALA A 22 16.20 -0.41 4.88
CA ALA A 22 15.97 -0.97 3.55
C ALA A 22 15.75 -2.50 3.58
N LYS A 23 16.45 -3.23 4.46
CA LYS A 23 16.28 -4.68 4.62
C LYS A 23 14.93 -5.01 5.24
N LYS A 24 14.52 -4.29 6.30
CA LYS A 24 13.19 -4.45 6.93
C LYS A 24 12.09 -4.17 5.91
N TYR A 25 12.21 -3.07 5.17
CA TYR A 25 11.23 -2.69 4.14
C TYR A 25 11.13 -3.72 3.01
N ARG A 26 12.24 -4.21 2.46
CA ARG A 26 12.20 -5.30 1.46
C ARG A 26 11.55 -6.57 2.00
N HIS A 27 11.74 -6.88 3.29
CA HIS A 27 11.06 -8.00 3.92
C HIS A 27 9.55 -7.76 3.93
N PHE A 28 9.09 -6.58 4.33
CA PHE A 28 7.67 -6.21 4.34
C PHE A 28 7.04 -6.35 2.96
N LEU A 29 7.68 -5.84 1.89
CA LEU A 29 7.23 -6.01 0.51
C LEU A 29 7.10 -7.49 0.08
N ASN A 30 7.95 -8.36 0.61
CA ASN A 30 7.94 -9.78 0.26
C ASN A 30 6.83 -10.57 0.95
N VAL A 31 6.45 -10.18 2.16
CA VAL A 31 5.46 -10.90 2.97
C VAL A 31 4.08 -10.24 2.97
N GLY A 32 3.97 -9.00 2.49
CA GLY A 32 2.76 -8.21 2.44
C GLY A 32 2.40 -7.85 1.01
N LYS A 33 2.00 -8.81 0.20
CA LYS A 33 1.61 -8.57 -1.20
C LYS A 33 0.14 -8.19 -1.37
N THR A 34 -0.67 -8.45 -0.34
CA THR A 34 -2.08 -8.05 -0.25
C THR A 34 -2.32 -7.24 1.01
N GLU A 35 -3.44 -6.53 1.09
CA GLU A 35 -3.81 -5.75 2.28
C GLU A 35 -3.90 -6.64 3.52
N ARG A 36 -4.47 -7.85 3.38
CA ARG A 36 -4.58 -8.82 4.48
C ARG A 36 -3.23 -9.28 4.99
N GLU A 37 -2.30 -9.53 4.09
CA GLU A 37 -0.93 -9.90 4.45
C GLU A 37 -0.19 -8.75 5.10
N CYS A 38 -0.36 -7.51 4.59
CA CYS A 38 0.17 -6.31 5.22
C CYS A 38 -0.34 -6.18 6.66
N ILE A 39 -1.65 -6.29 6.90
CA ILE A 39 -2.23 -6.21 8.25
C ILE A 39 -1.68 -7.33 9.14
N THR A 40 -1.56 -8.55 8.64
CA THR A 40 -1.00 -9.67 9.42
C THR A 40 0.42 -9.38 9.88
N GLN A 41 1.27 -8.87 8.97
CA GLN A 41 2.66 -8.52 9.31
C GLN A 41 2.74 -7.30 10.23
N ILE A 42 1.91 -6.28 10.01
CA ILE A 42 1.84 -5.07 10.85
C ILE A 42 1.45 -5.43 12.27
N VAL A 43 0.40 -6.24 12.46
CA VAL A 43 -0.04 -6.68 13.79
C VAL A 43 1.07 -7.45 14.50
N LYS A 44 1.74 -8.37 13.80
CA LYS A 44 2.86 -9.12 14.36
C LYS A 44 3.98 -8.18 14.86
N GLU A 45 4.43 -7.25 14.02
CA GLU A 45 5.50 -6.31 14.42
C GLU A 45 5.05 -5.36 15.54
N ALA A 46 3.77 -4.95 15.54
CA ALA A 46 3.20 -4.12 16.59
C ALA A 46 3.15 -4.87 17.93
N GLU A 47 2.73 -6.12 17.95
CA GLU A 47 2.72 -6.94 19.18
C GLU A 47 4.13 -7.19 19.70
N GLU A 48 5.10 -7.45 18.83
CA GLU A 48 6.53 -7.54 19.20
C GLU A 48 7.06 -6.23 19.82
N ALA A 49 6.50 -5.06 19.42
CA ALA A 49 6.82 -3.74 19.96
C ALA A 49 5.97 -3.35 21.21
N GLY A 50 5.13 -4.28 21.70
CA GLY A 50 4.33 -4.11 22.92
C GLY A 50 2.96 -3.46 22.72
N TYR A 51 2.47 -3.39 21.49
CA TYR A 51 1.08 -3.00 21.21
C TYR A 51 0.12 -4.14 21.55
N VAL A 52 -1.08 -3.78 21.98
CA VAL A 52 -2.14 -4.75 22.30
C VAL A 52 -3.44 -4.32 21.60
N SER A 53 -4.32 -5.28 21.34
CA SER A 53 -5.62 -5.00 20.74
C SER A 53 -6.46 -4.07 21.63
N LEU A 54 -6.93 -2.95 21.07
CA LEU A 54 -7.86 -2.04 21.73
C LEU A 54 -9.17 -2.75 22.05
N GLU A 55 -9.69 -3.55 21.12
CA GLU A 55 -10.93 -4.32 21.29
C GLU A 55 -10.82 -5.28 22.49
N GLU A 56 -9.68 -5.96 22.66
CA GLU A 56 -9.46 -6.85 23.80
C GLU A 56 -9.39 -6.07 25.12
N LYS A 57 -8.69 -4.92 25.16
CA LYS A 57 -8.66 -4.06 26.34
C LYS A 57 -10.06 -3.58 26.75
N VAL A 58 -10.83 -3.08 25.77
CA VAL A 58 -12.21 -2.62 26.01
C VAL A 58 -13.09 -3.78 26.52
N LYS A 59 -13.00 -4.95 25.89
CA LYS A 59 -13.73 -6.16 26.30
C LYS A 59 -13.41 -6.59 27.73
N ASN A 60 -12.15 -6.41 28.16
CA ASN A 60 -11.70 -6.74 29.52
C ASN A 60 -12.02 -5.63 30.54
N GLY A 61 -12.58 -4.49 30.10
CA GLY A 61 -12.85 -3.32 30.96
C GLY A 61 -11.61 -2.59 31.41
N GLU A 62 -10.52 -2.67 30.67
CA GLU A 62 -9.25 -2.03 30.98
C GLU A 62 -9.22 -0.59 30.45
N ALA A 63 -8.96 0.37 31.34
CA ALA A 63 -8.79 1.76 30.95
C ALA A 63 -7.42 2.01 30.30
N LEU A 64 -7.37 2.95 29.36
CA LEU A 64 -6.14 3.46 28.76
C LEU A 64 -5.52 4.57 29.61
N LYS A 65 -4.21 4.70 29.52
CA LYS A 65 -3.41 5.77 30.13
C LYS A 65 -2.24 6.17 29.24
N ALA A 66 -1.60 7.29 29.54
CA ALA A 66 -0.39 7.72 28.87
C ALA A 66 0.69 6.63 28.89
N GLY A 67 1.34 6.42 27.74
CA GLY A 67 2.33 5.39 27.49
C GLY A 67 1.76 4.05 26.98
N ASP A 68 0.44 3.85 27.02
CA ASP A 68 -0.18 2.63 26.46
C ASP A 68 -0.06 2.63 24.94
N LYS A 69 0.17 1.43 24.40
CA LYS A 69 0.27 1.16 22.97
C LYS A 69 -0.86 0.23 22.56
N VAL A 70 -1.74 0.69 21.68
CA VAL A 70 -2.89 -0.09 21.24
C VAL A 70 -3.07 -0.03 19.73
N TYR A 71 -3.71 -1.07 19.18
CA TYR A 71 -4.12 -1.09 17.78
C TYR A 71 -5.57 -1.56 17.63
N GLN A 72 -6.21 -1.13 16.54
CA GLN A 72 -7.53 -1.61 16.12
C GLN A 72 -7.49 -1.98 14.64
N VAL A 73 -8.03 -3.16 14.31
CA VAL A 73 -8.10 -3.69 12.95
C VAL A 73 -9.55 -3.70 12.47
N GLY A 74 -9.79 -3.24 11.25
CA GLY A 74 -11.08 -3.32 10.55
C GLY A 74 -11.04 -4.30 9.39
N MET A 75 -11.88 -5.34 9.42
CA MET A 75 -12.07 -6.32 8.33
C MET A 75 -10.76 -6.89 7.75
N GLN A 76 -9.70 -6.97 8.53
CA GLN A 76 -8.36 -7.43 8.14
C GLN A 76 -7.70 -6.63 6.98
N LYS A 77 -8.12 -5.37 6.73
CA LYS A 77 -7.63 -4.55 5.61
C LYS A 77 -7.35 -3.10 5.97
N ILE A 78 -7.68 -2.67 7.17
CA ILE A 78 -7.41 -1.32 7.68
C ILE A 78 -6.99 -1.43 9.14
N ILE A 79 -6.03 -0.60 9.56
CA ILE A 79 -5.53 -0.59 10.94
C ILE A 79 -5.22 0.83 11.41
N ALA A 80 -5.53 1.10 12.67
CA ALA A 80 -5.06 2.28 13.39
C ALA A 80 -4.24 1.83 14.61
N LEU A 81 -3.02 2.35 14.74
CA LEU A 81 -2.15 2.11 15.89
C LEU A 81 -1.99 3.43 16.66
N TYR A 82 -2.06 3.36 17.98
CA TYR A 82 -1.94 4.52 18.86
C TYR A 82 -0.87 4.29 19.92
N HIS A 83 0.02 5.25 20.07
CA HIS A 83 0.87 5.38 21.25
C HIS A 83 0.35 6.57 22.06
N ILE A 84 -0.29 6.30 23.20
CA ILE A 84 -1.04 7.30 23.97
C ILE A 84 -0.06 8.27 24.65
N GLY A 85 -0.24 9.55 24.36
CA GLY A 85 0.57 10.64 24.93
C GLY A 85 0.11 11.09 26.32
N GLU A 86 0.87 12.01 26.91
CA GLU A 86 0.54 12.65 28.18
C GLU A 86 -0.53 13.75 28.04
N ASP A 87 -0.59 14.41 26.88
CA ASP A 87 -1.53 15.48 26.59
C ASP A 87 -2.96 14.94 26.46
N ASP A 88 -3.94 15.78 26.80
CA ASP A 88 -5.36 15.48 26.56
C ASP A 88 -5.62 15.24 25.07
N LEU A 89 -6.26 14.11 24.73
CA LEU A 89 -6.51 13.73 23.35
C LEU A 89 -7.31 14.79 22.57
N ALA A 90 -8.16 15.58 23.25
CA ALA A 90 -8.88 16.70 22.60
C ALA A 90 -7.96 17.83 22.11
N GLN A 91 -6.68 17.85 22.48
CA GLN A 91 -5.67 18.74 21.91
C GLN A 91 -5.18 18.26 20.54
N GLY A 92 -5.54 17.05 20.15
CA GLY A 92 -5.23 16.42 18.85
C GLY A 92 -4.09 15.42 18.93
N MET A 93 -3.81 14.80 17.79
CA MET A 93 -2.81 13.75 17.60
C MET A 93 -1.80 14.16 16.53
N ASN A 94 -0.62 13.54 16.55
CA ASN A 94 0.31 13.52 15.43
C ASN A 94 0.06 12.24 14.64
N ILE A 95 -0.37 12.35 13.37
CA ILE A 95 -0.88 11.23 12.59
C ILE A 95 -0.02 11.02 11.35
N LEU A 96 0.42 9.78 11.15
CA LEU A 96 0.94 9.30 9.88
C LEU A 96 -0.14 8.45 9.23
N CYS A 97 -0.48 8.74 7.99
CA CYS A 97 -1.50 8.00 7.25
C CYS A 97 -0.97 7.61 5.88
N ALA A 98 -1.19 6.35 5.48
CA ALA A 98 -0.76 5.80 4.18
C ALA A 98 -1.75 4.70 3.75
N HIS A 99 -1.69 4.27 2.47
CA HIS A 99 -2.47 3.13 2.05
C HIS A 99 -1.62 1.87 1.89
N ILE A 100 -2.27 0.70 1.89
CA ILE A 100 -1.63 -0.62 1.81
C ILE A 100 -2.12 -1.46 0.64
N ASP A 101 -3.17 -1.01 -0.06
CA ASP A 101 -3.56 -1.57 -1.35
C ASP A 101 -2.60 -1.12 -2.47
N SER A 102 -2.58 -1.84 -3.56
CA SER A 102 -1.78 -1.55 -4.74
C SER A 102 -2.48 -2.07 -5.99
N PRO A 103 -2.20 -1.53 -7.20
CA PRO A 103 -2.77 -2.04 -8.43
C PRO A 103 -2.47 -3.53 -8.64
N ARG A 104 -3.47 -4.29 -9.06
CA ARG A 104 -3.41 -5.74 -9.23
C ARG A 104 -4.53 -6.27 -10.12
N LEU A 105 -4.68 -7.60 -10.19
CA LEU A 105 -5.83 -8.24 -10.81
C LEU A 105 -6.58 -9.06 -9.73
N ASP A 106 -7.88 -8.83 -9.60
CA ASP A 106 -8.74 -9.62 -8.72
C ASP A 106 -9.37 -10.76 -9.50
N ILE A 107 -9.47 -11.96 -8.91
CA ILE A 107 -10.21 -13.08 -9.48
C ILE A 107 -11.71 -12.81 -9.39
N LYS A 108 -12.45 -13.03 -10.50
CA LYS A 108 -13.91 -12.90 -10.53
C LYS A 108 -14.59 -14.01 -9.70
N GLN A 109 -15.90 -13.86 -9.40
CA GLN A 109 -16.64 -14.82 -8.56
C GLN A 109 -16.91 -16.17 -9.25
N ASN A 110 -17.01 -16.18 -10.59
CA ASN A 110 -17.14 -17.41 -11.39
C ASN A 110 -15.96 -17.49 -12.35
N PRO A 111 -14.73 -17.74 -11.86
CA PRO A 111 -13.53 -17.45 -12.63
C PRO A 111 -13.07 -18.60 -13.53
N LEU A 112 -13.35 -19.84 -13.12
CA LEU A 112 -12.69 -21.01 -13.67
C LEU A 112 -13.39 -21.51 -14.96
N TYR A 113 -12.64 -21.51 -16.05
CA TYR A 113 -13.09 -22.06 -17.33
C TYR A 113 -11.98 -22.82 -18.05
N GLU A 114 -12.35 -23.63 -19.00
CA GLU A 114 -11.43 -24.32 -19.92
C GLU A 114 -11.80 -24.01 -21.36
N ASP A 115 -10.82 -23.72 -22.18
CA ASP A 115 -10.97 -23.64 -23.64
C ASP A 115 -9.75 -24.30 -24.31
N THR A 116 -10.02 -25.23 -25.24
CA THR A 116 -9.01 -25.93 -26.05
C THR A 116 -7.87 -26.52 -25.18
N ASP A 117 -8.23 -27.29 -24.17
CA ASP A 117 -7.32 -27.94 -23.21
C ASP A 117 -6.41 -27.00 -22.41
N LEU A 118 -6.82 -25.74 -22.24
CA LEU A 118 -6.18 -24.76 -21.36
C LEU A 118 -7.18 -24.27 -20.32
N ALA A 119 -6.79 -24.33 -19.04
CA ALA A 119 -7.62 -23.82 -17.95
C ALA A 119 -7.15 -22.42 -17.53
N TYR A 120 -8.13 -21.55 -17.30
CA TYR A 120 -7.95 -20.15 -16.96
C TYR A 120 -8.78 -19.76 -15.75
N LEU A 121 -8.35 -18.68 -15.09
CA LEU A 121 -9.17 -17.89 -14.17
C LEU A 121 -9.43 -16.51 -14.74
N ASP A 122 -10.70 -16.15 -14.87
CA ASP A 122 -11.17 -14.80 -15.22
C ASP A 122 -10.75 -13.79 -14.17
N THR A 123 -10.24 -12.64 -14.61
CA THR A 123 -9.81 -11.55 -13.73
C THR A 123 -10.50 -10.22 -14.03
N HIS A 124 -10.42 -9.31 -13.05
CA HIS A 124 -10.74 -7.91 -13.19
C HIS A 124 -9.58 -7.07 -12.64
N TYR A 125 -9.05 -6.12 -13.41
CA TYR A 125 -7.98 -5.26 -12.89
C TYR A 125 -8.50 -4.30 -11.83
N TYR A 126 -7.65 -4.02 -10.84
CA TYR A 126 -7.87 -3.13 -9.71
C TYR A 126 -6.89 -1.95 -9.80
N GLY A 127 -7.40 -0.71 -9.67
CA GLY A 127 -6.59 0.50 -9.77
C GLY A 127 -6.21 0.89 -11.21
N GLY A 128 -5.35 1.86 -11.34
CA GLY A 128 -4.92 2.43 -12.61
C GLY A 128 -3.74 1.68 -13.23
N VAL A 129 -3.98 0.73 -14.13
CA VAL A 129 -2.92 -0.08 -14.75
C VAL A 129 -2.73 0.22 -16.23
N LYS A 130 -1.47 0.19 -16.68
CA LYS A 130 -1.14 0.04 -18.10
C LYS A 130 -1.16 -1.45 -18.46
N LYS A 131 -2.28 -1.96 -18.92
CA LYS A 131 -2.55 -3.40 -19.11
C LYS A 131 -1.43 -4.14 -19.87
N TYR A 132 -0.77 -3.50 -20.83
CA TYR A 132 0.32 -4.10 -21.59
C TYR A 132 1.58 -4.40 -20.75
N GLN A 133 1.71 -3.83 -19.55
CA GLN A 133 2.80 -4.13 -18.63
C GLN A 133 2.55 -5.40 -17.79
N TRP A 134 1.31 -5.88 -17.75
CA TRP A 134 0.86 -6.96 -16.87
C TRP A 134 0.76 -8.32 -17.57
N VAL A 135 1.09 -8.40 -18.87
CA VAL A 135 1.16 -9.63 -19.64
C VAL A 135 2.59 -10.14 -19.78
N ALA A 136 2.76 -11.42 -20.09
CA ALA A 136 4.06 -12.07 -20.29
C ALA A 136 5.02 -11.99 -19.09
N LEU A 137 4.47 -12.04 -17.89
CA LEU A 137 5.20 -12.02 -16.61
C LEU A 137 4.84 -13.23 -15.76
N PRO A 138 5.77 -13.76 -14.95
CA PRO A 138 5.43 -14.67 -13.88
C PRO A 138 4.52 -13.98 -12.86
N MET A 139 3.40 -14.61 -12.54
CA MET A 139 2.42 -14.10 -11.58
C MET A 139 2.24 -15.09 -10.43
N ALA A 140 1.88 -14.55 -9.28
CA ALA A 140 1.51 -15.27 -8.07
C ALA A 140 0.05 -15.00 -7.73
N MET A 141 -0.59 -15.92 -7.02
CA MET A 141 -1.95 -15.76 -6.49
C MET A 141 -1.88 -15.77 -4.97
N HIS A 142 -2.46 -14.74 -4.38
CA HIS A 142 -2.55 -14.53 -2.93
C HIS A 142 -3.99 -14.29 -2.52
N GLY A 143 -4.32 -14.59 -1.27
CA GLY A 143 -5.59 -14.19 -0.69
C GLY A 143 -6.23 -15.24 0.18
N VAL A 144 -7.55 -15.15 0.31
CA VAL A 144 -8.34 -16.03 1.17
C VAL A 144 -9.57 -16.58 0.45
N ILE A 145 -9.92 -17.79 0.82
CA ILE A 145 -11.22 -18.40 0.46
C ILE A 145 -11.95 -18.70 1.76
N VAL A 146 -13.18 -18.19 1.91
CA VAL A 146 -14.02 -18.49 3.05
C VAL A 146 -15.02 -19.54 2.64
N LYS A 147 -14.86 -20.75 3.17
CA LYS A 147 -15.72 -21.89 2.86
C LYS A 147 -17.11 -21.71 3.44
N LYS A 148 -18.05 -22.49 2.94
CA LYS A 148 -19.46 -22.47 3.36
C LYS A 148 -19.70 -22.69 4.86
N ASP A 149 -18.80 -23.40 5.53
CA ASP A 149 -18.83 -23.60 6.98
C ASP A 149 -18.18 -22.47 7.80
N GLY A 150 -17.69 -21.42 7.13
CA GLY A 150 -17.00 -20.29 7.73
C GLY A 150 -15.49 -20.49 7.90
N THR A 151 -14.94 -21.63 7.48
CA THR A 151 -13.49 -21.87 7.53
C THR A 151 -12.76 -20.93 6.56
N VAL A 152 -11.78 -20.19 7.05
CA VAL A 152 -10.93 -19.33 6.25
C VAL A 152 -9.69 -20.10 5.81
N VAL A 153 -9.46 -20.16 4.51
CA VAL A 153 -8.30 -20.81 3.90
C VAL A 153 -7.43 -19.76 3.24
N ASN A 154 -6.18 -19.64 3.69
CA ASN A 154 -5.18 -18.79 3.03
C ASN A 154 -4.63 -19.51 1.80
N VAL A 155 -4.55 -18.81 0.68
CA VAL A 155 -4.03 -19.31 -0.59
C VAL A 155 -2.82 -18.48 -0.98
N ILE A 156 -1.68 -19.13 -1.17
CA ILE A 156 -0.45 -18.53 -1.73
C ILE A 156 0.11 -19.52 -2.73
N VAL A 157 0.29 -19.07 -3.96
CA VAL A 157 0.89 -19.86 -5.06
C VAL A 157 1.80 -18.95 -5.88
N GLY A 158 3.03 -19.37 -6.10
CA GLY A 158 3.98 -18.69 -7.01
C GLY A 158 5.09 -17.90 -6.32
N GLU A 159 5.25 -17.99 -5.01
CA GLU A 159 6.29 -17.26 -4.26
C GLU A 159 7.49 -18.10 -3.88
N ASP A 160 7.29 -19.36 -3.56
CA ASP A 160 8.39 -20.27 -3.22
C ASP A 160 9.04 -20.82 -4.50
N GLU A 161 10.32 -21.21 -4.40
CA GLU A 161 11.08 -21.72 -5.55
C GLU A 161 10.49 -23.02 -6.13
N ASP A 162 9.81 -23.80 -5.31
CA ASP A 162 9.13 -25.05 -5.70
C ASP A 162 7.68 -24.84 -6.15
N ASP A 163 7.12 -23.63 -5.98
CA ASP A 163 5.76 -23.31 -6.44
C ASP A 163 5.72 -23.09 -7.96
N PRO A 164 4.65 -23.52 -8.64
CA PRO A 164 4.41 -23.12 -10.00
C PRO A 164 4.07 -21.63 -10.07
N VAL A 165 4.60 -20.90 -11.04
CA VAL A 165 4.11 -19.54 -11.36
C VAL A 165 2.90 -19.62 -12.26
N LEU A 166 2.03 -18.62 -12.17
CA LEU A 166 0.89 -18.41 -13.06
C LEU A 166 1.29 -17.44 -14.18
N TYR A 167 0.48 -17.32 -15.24
CA TYR A 167 0.91 -16.56 -16.40
C TYR A 167 -0.25 -15.95 -17.17
N ILE A 168 -0.10 -14.70 -17.59
CA ILE A 168 -1.00 -14.06 -18.54
C ILE A 168 -0.30 -14.06 -19.90
N THR A 169 -0.89 -14.72 -20.88
CA THR A 169 -0.30 -14.83 -22.21
C THR A 169 -0.43 -13.53 -22.99
N ASP A 170 0.50 -13.27 -23.89
CA ASP A 170 0.39 -12.22 -24.91
C ASP A 170 0.60 -12.82 -26.29
N LEU A 171 0.09 -12.14 -27.32
CA LEU A 171 0.21 -12.62 -28.70
C LEU A 171 1.66 -12.49 -29.17
N LEU A 172 2.20 -13.56 -29.78
CA LEU A 172 3.54 -13.53 -30.36
C LEU A 172 3.65 -12.46 -31.45
N ILE A 173 4.83 -11.83 -31.55
CA ILE A 173 5.10 -10.71 -32.46
C ILE A 173 4.76 -11.00 -33.92
N HIS A 174 4.95 -12.23 -34.40
CA HIS A 174 4.69 -12.61 -35.78
C HIS A 174 3.20 -12.63 -36.16
N LEU A 175 2.29 -12.70 -35.21
CA LEU A 175 0.84 -12.60 -35.39
C LEU A 175 0.26 -11.26 -34.88
N ALA A 176 1.06 -10.42 -34.24
CA ALA A 176 0.61 -9.23 -33.54
C ALA A 176 0.38 -8.00 -34.44
N GLY A 177 0.43 -8.09 -35.76
CA GLY A 177 0.34 -6.93 -36.64
C GLY A 177 -0.89 -6.04 -36.39
N GLN A 178 -2.06 -6.62 -36.16
CA GLN A 178 -3.28 -5.87 -35.84
C GLN A 178 -3.27 -5.33 -34.39
N GLN A 179 -2.74 -6.10 -33.45
CA GLN A 179 -2.60 -5.68 -32.04
C GLN A 179 -1.67 -4.46 -31.93
N MET A 180 -0.51 -4.51 -32.61
CA MET A 180 0.49 -3.44 -32.59
C MET A 180 0.02 -2.15 -33.29
N ALA A 181 -1.01 -2.21 -34.14
CA ALA A 181 -1.62 -1.03 -34.74
C ALA A 181 -2.66 -0.32 -33.85
N LYS A 182 -3.07 -0.93 -32.75
CA LYS A 182 -3.99 -0.34 -31.78
C LYS A 182 -3.28 0.72 -30.91
N LYS A 183 -4.06 1.60 -30.25
CA LYS A 183 -3.52 2.45 -29.19
C LYS A 183 -3.03 1.57 -28.03
N ALA A 184 -2.03 2.03 -27.30
CA ALA A 184 -1.48 1.30 -26.16
C ALA A 184 -2.56 0.91 -25.10
N SER A 185 -3.56 1.76 -24.89
CA SER A 185 -4.69 1.49 -23.99
C SER A 185 -5.63 0.37 -24.48
N GLU A 186 -5.57 0.04 -25.77
CA GLU A 186 -6.44 -0.92 -26.46
C GLU A 186 -5.66 -2.18 -26.89
N ALA A 187 -4.33 -2.16 -26.83
CA ALA A 187 -3.46 -3.25 -27.26
C ALA A 187 -3.72 -4.55 -26.47
N VAL A 188 -3.98 -4.41 -25.17
CA VAL A 188 -4.45 -5.48 -24.30
C VAL A 188 -5.84 -5.11 -23.78
N GLU A 189 -6.81 -5.94 -24.05
CA GLU A 189 -8.19 -5.78 -23.59
C GLU A 189 -8.31 -6.29 -22.14
N GLY A 190 -9.13 -5.64 -21.30
CA GLY A 190 -9.29 -6.03 -19.90
C GLY A 190 -9.76 -7.48 -19.71
N GLU A 191 -10.71 -7.91 -20.55
CA GLU A 191 -11.23 -9.28 -20.55
C GLU A 191 -10.24 -10.34 -21.11
N LYS A 192 -9.00 -9.95 -21.42
CA LYS A 192 -7.92 -10.85 -21.86
C LYS A 192 -6.77 -10.92 -20.85
N LEU A 193 -6.98 -10.36 -19.67
CA LEU A 193 -6.03 -10.47 -18.56
C LEU A 193 -6.27 -11.74 -17.72
N ASP A 194 -6.82 -12.79 -18.37
CA ASP A 194 -7.09 -14.06 -17.70
C ASP A 194 -5.80 -14.81 -17.42
N ILE A 195 -5.75 -15.42 -16.26
CA ILE A 195 -4.57 -16.12 -15.78
C ILE A 195 -4.60 -17.59 -16.20
N LEU A 196 -3.60 -18.03 -16.95
CA LEU A 196 -3.41 -19.43 -17.33
C LEU A 196 -2.92 -20.23 -16.13
N ILE A 197 -3.64 -21.29 -15.77
CA ILE A 197 -3.41 -22.09 -14.56
C ILE A 197 -3.21 -23.58 -14.81
N GLY A 198 -3.44 -24.09 -16.02
CA GLY A 198 -3.25 -25.50 -16.30
C GLY A 198 -3.46 -25.90 -17.75
N SER A 199 -2.88 -27.06 -18.11
CA SER A 199 -3.01 -27.66 -19.46
C SER A 199 -3.00 -29.20 -19.42
N GLN A 200 -2.96 -29.81 -18.24
CA GLN A 200 -2.92 -31.27 -18.11
C GLN A 200 -4.34 -31.83 -17.81
N PRO A 201 -4.92 -32.62 -18.72
CA PRO A 201 -6.24 -33.21 -18.47
C PRO A 201 -6.18 -34.33 -17.42
N LEU A 202 -7.23 -34.41 -16.61
CA LEU A 202 -7.47 -35.55 -15.73
C LEU A 202 -7.92 -36.76 -16.53
N LYS A 203 -7.36 -37.94 -16.25
CA LYS A 203 -7.76 -39.20 -16.90
C LYS A 203 -8.97 -39.83 -16.18
N ASP A 204 -9.62 -40.72 -16.89
CA ASP A 204 -10.70 -41.58 -16.35
C ASP A 204 -11.92 -40.83 -15.77
N LEU A 205 -12.28 -39.71 -16.43
CA LEU A 205 -13.47 -38.92 -16.10
C LEU A 205 -14.76 -39.53 -16.69
N PRO A 206 -15.92 -39.31 -16.03
CA PRO A 206 -17.23 -39.52 -16.61
C PRO A 206 -17.41 -38.73 -17.93
N ASP A 207 -18.23 -39.22 -18.84
CA ASP A 207 -18.38 -38.65 -20.19
C ASP A 207 -18.84 -37.18 -20.19
N ASP A 208 -19.65 -36.78 -19.21
CA ASP A 208 -20.13 -35.43 -19.00
C ASP A 208 -19.04 -34.43 -18.58
N LYS A 209 -17.96 -34.92 -17.96
CA LYS A 209 -16.83 -34.10 -17.50
C LYS A 209 -15.60 -34.11 -18.43
N LYS A 210 -15.59 -34.98 -19.44
CA LYS A 210 -14.44 -35.11 -20.37
C LYS A 210 -14.13 -33.85 -21.17
N LYS A 211 -15.11 -32.97 -21.35
CA LYS A 211 -14.96 -31.71 -22.10
C LYS A 211 -14.20 -30.63 -21.31
N GLU A 212 -14.10 -30.79 -20.00
CA GLU A 212 -13.42 -29.85 -19.07
C GLU A 212 -12.40 -30.60 -18.21
N ALA A 213 -11.66 -31.52 -18.83
CA ALA A 213 -10.76 -32.42 -18.13
C ALA A 213 -9.54 -31.73 -17.48
N VAL A 214 -9.10 -30.61 -18.02
CA VAL A 214 -8.04 -29.78 -17.45
C VAL A 214 -8.58 -29.00 -16.26
N LYS A 215 -9.77 -28.41 -16.36
CA LYS A 215 -10.47 -27.74 -15.25
C LYS A 215 -10.70 -28.70 -14.09
N GLU A 216 -11.16 -29.92 -14.36
CA GLU A 216 -11.35 -30.95 -13.32
C GLU A 216 -10.02 -31.32 -12.63
N ASN A 217 -8.91 -31.34 -13.36
CA ASN A 217 -7.59 -31.57 -12.76
C ASN A 217 -7.15 -30.42 -11.86
N VAL A 218 -7.39 -29.18 -12.27
CA VAL A 218 -7.10 -27.99 -11.45
C VAL A 218 -7.95 -28.00 -10.18
N LEU A 219 -9.24 -28.28 -10.29
CA LEU A 219 -10.13 -28.41 -9.12
C LEU A 219 -9.65 -29.51 -8.15
N ARG A 220 -9.21 -30.66 -8.68
CA ARG A 220 -8.63 -31.72 -7.85
C ARG A 220 -7.38 -31.23 -7.10
N ILE A 221 -6.48 -30.51 -7.76
CA ILE A 221 -5.26 -29.95 -7.14
C ILE A 221 -5.62 -28.94 -6.05
N LEU A 222 -6.56 -28.05 -6.31
CA LEU A 222 -7.04 -27.06 -5.32
C LEU A 222 -7.71 -27.75 -4.12
N ASN A 223 -8.50 -28.79 -4.39
CA ASN A 223 -9.12 -29.57 -3.34
C ASN A 223 -8.08 -30.34 -2.48
N GLU A 224 -7.11 -31.00 -3.10
CA GLU A 224 -6.05 -31.73 -2.39
C GLU A 224 -5.16 -30.80 -1.53
N LYS A 225 -4.81 -29.60 -2.05
CA LYS A 225 -3.91 -28.67 -1.35
C LYS A 225 -4.64 -27.84 -0.30
N TYR A 226 -5.85 -27.38 -0.61
CA TYR A 226 -6.58 -26.37 0.18
C TYR A 226 -7.95 -26.83 0.68
N GLY A 227 -8.44 -28.00 0.25
CA GLY A 227 -9.80 -28.46 0.55
C GLY A 227 -10.90 -27.59 -0.07
N VAL A 228 -10.63 -26.93 -1.19
CA VAL A 228 -11.50 -25.97 -1.87
C VAL A 228 -12.27 -26.65 -2.99
N GLU A 229 -13.54 -26.31 -3.14
CA GLU A 229 -14.42 -26.70 -4.25
C GLU A 229 -14.72 -25.49 -5.14
N GLU A 230 -15.25 -25.72 -6.36
CA GLU A 230 -15.54 -24.63 -7.31
C GLU A 230 -16.52 -23.59 -6.73
N GLU A 231 -17.52 -24.01 -5.96
CA GLU A 231 -18.51 -23.11 -5.31
C GLU A 231 -17.84 -22.15 -4.31
N ASP A 232 -16.69 -22.50 -3.74
CA ASP A 232 -16.00 -21.68 -2.74
C ASP A 232 -15.39 -20.40 -3.33
N PHE A 233 -15.19 -20.32 -4.65
CA PHE A 233 -14.79 -19.08 -5.32
C PHE A 233 -15.79 -17.94 -5.15
N LEU A 234 -17.07 -18.23 -4.91
CA LEU A 234 -18.11 -17.22 -4.67
C LEU A 234 -17.82 -16.34 -3.44
N SER A 235 -17.05 -16.85 -2.48
CA SER A 235 -16.65 -16.17 -1.24
C SER A 235 -15.12 -16.11 -1.11
N ALA A 236 -14.43 -15.95 -2.24
CA ALA A 236 -12.99 -15.77 -2.29
C ALA A 236 -12.62 -14.30 -2.49
N GLU A 237 -11.50 -13.89 -1.90
CA GLU A 237 -10.76 -12.69 -2.21
C GLU A 237 -9.36 -13.15 -2.63
N LEU A 238 -9.17 -13.34 -3.94
CA LEU A 238 -7.92 -13.82 -4.53
C LEU A 238 -7.37 -12.75 -5.48
N GLU A 239 -6.13 -12.41 -5.28
CA GLU A 239 -5.39 -11.37 -5.97
C GLU A 239 -4.24 -11.96 -6.76
N ILE A 240 -4.09 -11.56 -8.01
CA ILE A 240 -2.99 -11.91 -8.89
C ILE A 240 -2.00 -10.75 -8.91
N VAL A 241 -0.80 -11.03 -8.48
CA VAL A 241 0.29 -10.06 -8.30
C VAL A 241 1.56 -10.57 -8.99
N PRO A 242 2.54 -9.70 -9.29
CA PRO A 242 3.83 -10.15 -9.82
C PRO A 242 4.54 -11.12 -8.86
N ALA A 243 4.95 -12.28 -9.38
CA ALA A 243 5.71 -13.26 -8.62
C ALA A 243 7.15 -12.79 -8.37
N GLY A 244 7.67 -13.12 -7.19
CA GLY A 244 9.07 -12.88 -6.84
C GLY A 244 9.27 -11.75 -5.83
N LYS A 245 10.49 -11.73 -5.28
CA LYS A 245 10.87 -10.91 -4.13
C LYS A 245 11.43 -9.56 -4.55
N ALA A 246 11.16 -8.52 -3.77
CA ALA A 246 11.83 -7.23 -3.89
C ALA A 246 13.36 -7.35 -3.76
N ARG A 247 14.10 -6.61 -4.57
CA ARG A 247 15.55 -6.70 -4.67
C ARG A 247 16.22 -5.33 -4.68
N ASP A 248 17.51 -5.31 -4.32
CA ASP A 248 18.36 -4.17 -4.63
C ASP A 248 18.40 -3.94 -6.14
N CYS A 249 18.29 -2.69 -6.55
CA CYS A 249 18.30 -2.25 -7.94
C CYS A 249 19.48 -1.30 -8.20
N GLY A 250 20.03 -1.37 -9.42
CA GLY A 250 21.25 -0.66 -9.80
C GLY A 250 22.51 -1.44 -9.45
N LEU A 251 23.61 -1.22 -10.19
CA LEU A 251 24.90 -1.87 -9.95
C LEU A 251 25.50 -1.49 -8.58
N ASP A 252 25.20 -0.30 -8.12
CA ASP A 252 25.59 0.25 -6.82
C ASP A 252 24.65 -0.13 -5.67
N ARG A 253 23.55 -0.84 -5.97
CA ARG A 253 22.54 -1.29 -5.00
C ARG A 253 21.86 -0.15 -4.23
N SER A 254 21.83 1.05 -4.80
CA SER A 254 21.29 2.26 -4.16
C SER A 254 19.76 2.34 -4.17
N MET A 255 19.10 1.48 -4.94
CA MET A 255 17.65 1.48 -5.12
C MET A 255 17.05 0.13 -4.73
N ILE A 256 15.73 0.12 -4.61
CA ILE A 256 14.91 -1.08 -4.40
C ILE A 256 13.94 -1.19 -5.57
N ALA A 257 13.89 -2.37 -6.20
CA ALA A 257 12.86 -2.75 -7.16
C ALA A 257 11.93 -3.77 -6.52
N GLY A 258 10.61 -3.55 -6.62
CA GLY A 258 9.61 -4.44 -6.06
C GLY A 258 8.21 -4.06 -6.49
N TYR A 259 7.26 -4.96 -6.26
CA TYR A 259 5.84 -4.74 -6.47
C TYR A 259 5.22 -4.01 -5.27
N GLY A 260 4.31 -3.08 -5.54
CA GLY A 260 3.48 -2.44 -4.54
C GLY A 260 4.24 -1.46 -3.63
N GLN A 261 5.26 -0.78 -4.15
CA GLN A 261 5.93 0.30 -3.42
C GLN A 261 5.00 1.51 -3.25
N ASP A 262 4.09 1.72 -4.16
CA ASP A 262 2.90 2.55 -4.03
C ASP A 262 1.80 1.78 -3.25
N ASP A 263 1.47 2.11 -2.00
CA ASP A 263 2.16 3.08 -1.12
C ASP A 263 2.78 2.39 0.13
N ARG A 264 3.12 1.09 -0.03
CA ARG A 264 3.71 0.31 1.06
C ARG A 264 5.04 0.86 1.55
N VAL A 265 5.73 1.67 0.74
CA VAL A 265 6.95 2.35 1.18
C VAL A 265 6.66 3.37 2.27
N CYS A 266 5.62 4.19 2.10
CA CYS A 266 5.22 5.16 3.11
C CYS A 266 4.51 4.47 4.28
N ALA A 267 3.69 3.44 4.02
CA ALA A 267 3.02 2.67 5.06
C ALA A 267 4.02 2.03 6.02
N TYR A 268 5.04 1.34 5.50
CA TYR A 268 6.01 0.65 6.34
C TYR A 268 6.94 1.61 7.09
N THR A 269 7.41 2.66 6.44
CA THR A 269 8.26 3.66 7.10
C THR A 269 7.51 4.46 8.17
N SER A 270 6.20 4.68 8.00
CA SER A 270 5.32 5.24 9.02
C SER A 270 5.14 4.30 10.22
N LEU A 271 4.88 3.02 9.94
CA LEU A 271 4.81 1.98 10.97
C LEU A 271 6.10 1.91 11.78
N LEU A 272 7.24 1.76 11.09
CA LEU A 272 8.55 1.63 11.73
C LEU A 272 8.87 2.84 12.62
N ALA A 273 8.56 4.06 12.16
CA ALA A 273 8.73 5.28 12.94
C ALA A 273 7.91 5.26 14.24
N LEU A 274 6.66 4.79 14.17
CA LEU A 274 5.80 4.68 15.37
C LEU A 274 6.28 3.57 16.32
N LEU A 275 6.66 2.40 15.81
CA LEU A 275 7.08 1.26 16.64
C LEU A 275 8.37 1.54 17.41
N GLU A 276 9.30 2.30 16.83
CA GLU A 276 10.59 2.65 17.44
C GLU A 276 10.56 3.94 18.27
N MET A 277 9.37 4.50 18.49
CA MET A 277 9.17 5.75 19.20
C MET A 277 9.16 5.52 20.71
N GLU A 278 9.81 6.42 21.47
CA GLU A 278 9.64 6.53 22.91
C GLU A 278 8.25 7.12 23.25
N ALA A 279 7.91 7.15 24.56
CA ALA A 279 6.60 7.66 24.99
C ALA A 279 6.39 9.11 24.52
N PRO A 280 5.34 9.38 23.72
CA PRO A 280 5.09 10.69 23.16
C PRO A 280 4.44 11.63 24.19
N LYS A 281 4.68 12.93 24.04
CA LYS A 281 3.93 13.94 24.80
C LYS A 281 2.49 14.04 24.24
N ARG A 282 2.36 14.19 22.94
CA ARG A 282 1.11 14.19 22.20
C ARG A 282 0.84 12.80 21.62
N THR A 283 -0.37 12.30 21.73
CA THR A 283 -0.70 10.96 21.18
C THR A 283 -0.28 10.85 19.71
N SER A 284 0.46 9.80 19.41
CA SER A 284 0.88 9.47 18.04
C SER A 284 0.00 8.38 17.46
N CYS A 285 -0.37 8.53 16.18
CA CYS A 285 -1.21 7.59 15.46
C CYS A 285 -0.57 7.21 14.13
N CYS A 286 -0.61 5.91 13.77
CA CYS A 286 -0.36 5.42 12.41
C CYS A 286 -1.65 4.79 11.90
N LEU A 287 -2.22 5.37 10.84
CA LEU A 287 -3.45 4.92 10.19
C LEU A 287 -3.10 4.37 8.81
N LEU A 288 -3.32 3.08 8.60
CA LEU A 288 -3.03 2.42 7.32
C LEU A 288 -4.32 1.90 6.72
N VAL A 289 -4.67 2.41 5.54
CA VAL A 289 -5.98 2.23 4.91
C VAL A 289 -5.90 1.41 3.63
N ASP A 290 -7.04 0.91 3.20
CA ASP A 290 -7.26 0.17 1.96
C ASP A 290 -8.01 1.04 0.94
N LYS A 291 -8.08 0.60 -0.31
CA LYS A 291 -8.94 1.16 -1.38
C LYS A 291 -8.57 2.55 -1.91
N GLU A 292 -7.37 3.06 -1.62
CA GLU A 292 -6.93 4.33 -2.20
C GLU A 292 -6.98 4.26 -3.72
N GLU A 293 -6.46 3.20 -4.30
CA GLU A 293 -6.31 2.96 -5.74
C GLU A 293 -7.64 2.92 -6.52
N ILE A 294 -8.75 2.78 -5.81
CA ILE A 294 -10.10 2.77 -6.39
C ILE A 294 -11.00 3.87 -5.81
N GLY A 295 -10.40 4.92 -5.20
CA GLY A 295 -11.09 6.12 -4.76
C GLY A 295 -11.48 6.15 -3.29
N SER A 296 -10.90 5.32 -2.44
CA SER A 296 -11.05 5.32 -0.97
C SER A 296 -12.48 5.06 -0.45
N VAL A 297 -13.39 4.57 -1.29
CA VAL A 297 -14.79 4.29 -0.94
C VAL A 297 -14.95 2.85 -0.47
N GLY A 298 -15.63 2.66 0.64
CA GLY A 298 -15.93 1.34 1.21
C GLY A 298 -15.51 1.23 2.68
N ALA A 299 -15.87 0.13 3.33
CA ALA A 299 -15.74 -0.03 4.78
C ALA A 299 -14.29 -0.01 5.32
N THR A 300 -13.32 -0.27 4.46
CA THR A 300 -11.88 -0.30 4.79
C THR A 300 -11.08 0.84 4.17
N GLY A 301 -11.73 1.70 3.34
CA GLY A 301 -11.13 2.89 2.76
C GLY A 301 -11.15 4.09 3.72
N MET A 302 -10.39 5.13 3.38
CA MET A 302 -10.30 6.35 4.19
C MET A 302 -11.65 7.09 4.32
N GLN A 303 -12.60 6.90 3.39
CA GLN A 303 -13.96 7.47 3.47
C GLN A 303 -14.90 6.71 4.41
N SER A 304 -14.45 5.59 5.02
CA SER A 304 -15.22 4.90 6.05
C SER A 304 -15.22 5.67 7.38
N HIS A 305 -16.11 5.29 8.28
CA HIS A 305 -16.12 5.80 9.65
C HIS A 305 -15.11 5.08 10.58
N PHE A 306 -14.28 4.18 10.05
CA PHE A 306 -13.36 3.38 10.86
C PHE A 306 -12.44 4.26 11.74
N PHE A 307 -11.80 5.27 11.14
CA PHE A 307 -10.88 6.15 11.88
C PHE A 307 -11.60 6.95 12.97
N GLU A 308 -12.75 7.56 12.65
CA GLU A 308 -13.56 8.33 13.60
C GLU A 308 -14.03 7.46 14.76
N ASN A 309 -14.53 6.24 14.47
CA ASN A 309 -14.97 5.27 15.48
C ASN A 309 -13.80 4.82 16.35
N SER A 310 -12.63 4.55 15.75
CA SER A 310 -11.42 4.16 16.48
C SER A 310 -10.97 5.23 17.48
N VAL A 311 -10.97 6.51 17.07
CA VAL A 311 -10.65 7.63 17.96
C VAL A 311 -11.71 7.77 19.07
N ALA A 312 -12.99 7.52 18.77
CA ALA A 312 -14.05 7.53 19.77
C ALA A 312 -13.86 6.45 20.85
N GLU A 313 -13.49 5.23 20.45
CA GLU A 313 -13.19 4.12 21.36
C GLU A 313 -11.94 4.41 22.23
N VAL A 314 -10.90 5.00 21.66
CA VAL A 314 -9.72 5.45 22.44
C VAL A 314 -10.13 6.50 23.48
N LEU A 315 -10.96 7.49 23.09
CA LEU A 315 -11.48 8.49 24.04
C LEU A 315 -12.33 7.85 25.16
N ASP A 316 -13.15 6.86 24.82
CA ASP A 316 -13.98 6.17 25.80
C ASP A 316 -13.12 5.35 26.77
N ALA A 317 -12.15 4.60 26.28
CA ALA A 317 -11.21 3.85 27.09
C ALA A 317 -10.31 4.72 27.99
N LEU A 318 -10.07 5.98 27.58
CA LEU A 318 -9.43 7.01 28.42
C LEU A 318 -10.39 7.64 29.45
N GLY A 319 -11.69 7.30 29.44
CA GLY A 319 -12.71 7.95 30.26
C GLY A 319 -13.00 9.40 29.85
N GLN A 320 -12.74 9.76 28.61
CA GLN A 320 -12.77 11.14 28.11
C GLN A 320 -13.80 11.35 27.00
N TYR A 321 -14.61 10.35 26.63
CA TYR A 321 -15.50 10.44 25.48
C TYR A 321 -16.60 11.50 25.68
N SER A 322 -16.77 12.32 24.66
CA SER A 322 -18.00 13.03 24.33
C SER A 322 -17.93 13.42 22.85
N ASP A 323 -19.08 13.62 22.18
CA ASP A 323 -19.14 14.04 20.78
C ASP A 323 -18.29 15.30 20.51
N LEU A 324 -18.32 16.29 21.39
CA LEU A 324 -17.50 17.49 21.25
C LEU A 324 -15.99 17.21 21.41
N ARG A 325 -15.59 16.29 22.29
CA ARG A 325 -14.19 15.95 22.46
C ARG A 325 -13.64 15.16 21.28
N LEU A 326 -14.43 14.25 20.70
CA LEU A 326 -14.09 13.55 19.46
C LEU A 326 -13.83 14.54 18.33
N ARG A 327 -14.75 15.49 18.11
CA ARG A 327 -14.60 16.54 17.08
C ARG A 327 -13.35 17.40 17.32
N LYS A 328 -13.06 17.74 18.58
CA LYS A 328 -11.84 18.48 18.92
C LYS A 328 -10.57 17.66 18.69
N ALA A 329 -10.58 16.38 19.05
CA ALA A 329 -9.44 15.50 18.84
C ALA A 329 -9.08 15.42 17.33
N LEU A 330 -10.07 15.22 16.48
CA LEU A 330 -9.88 15.17 15.04
C LEU A 330 -9.43 16.52 14.48
N LYS A 331 -10.15 17.61 14.79
CA LYS A 331 -9.86 18.97 14.27
C LYS A 331 -8.46 19.47 14.66
N ASN A 332 -8.04 19.22 15.91
CA ASN A 332 -6.77 19.71 16.42
C ASN A 332 -5.59 18.82 16.04
N SER A 333 -5.81 17.72 15.34
CA SER A 333 -4.75 16.82 14.87
C SER A 333 -3.96 17.41 13.71
N SER A 334 -2.73 16.94 13.58
CA SER A 334 -1.83 17.22 12.46
C SER A 334 -1.49 15.91 11.76
N MET A 335 -1.54 15.90 10.43
CA MET A 335 -1.33 14.68 9.64
C MET A 335 -0.28 14.90 8.56
N LEU A 336 0.65 13.95 8.43
CA LEU A 336 1.31 13.66 7.17
C LEU A 336 0.49 12.57 6.47
N SER A 337 -0.19 12.95 5.40
CA SER A 337 -0.86 12.04 4.51
C SER A 337 0.19 11.51 3.54
N SER A 338 0.68 10.32 3.83
CA SER A 338 1.75 9.76 3.05
C SER A 338 1.19 9.07 1.81
N ASP A 339 1.82 9.38 0.68
CA ASP A 339 1.57 8.77 -0.62
C ASP A 339 2.78 9.04 -1.50
N VAL A 340 3.16 8.08 -2.33
CA VAL A 340 4.33 8.22 -3.18
C VAL A 340 4.19 9.38 -4.17
N SER A 341 5.32 9.92 -4.59
CA SER A 341 5.37 11.00 -5.58
C SER A 341 6.06 10.53 -6.85
N ALA A 342 5.61 11.01 -8.02
CA ALA A 342 6.21 10.67 -9.30
C ALA A 342 7.67 11.16 -9.38
N GLY A 343 8.62 10.23 -9.37
CA GLY A 343 10.05 10.52 -9.56
C GLY A 343 10.34 11.04 -10.97
N TYR A 344 11.14 12.09 -11.07
CA TYR A 344 11.58 12.61 -12.37
C TYR A 344 12.38 11.55 -13.12
N ASP A 345 11.86 11.11 -14.25
CA ASP A 345 12.53 10.19 -15.16
C ASP A 345 13.03 10.94 -16.41
N PRO A 346 14.35 11.00 -16.64
CA PRO A 346 14.91 11.66 -17.83
C PRO A 346 14.43 11.08 -19.16
N ALA A 347 14.01 9.79 -19.18
CA ALA A 347 13.47 9.16 -20.36
C ALA A 347 12.07 9.68 -20.77
N PHE A 348 11.37 10.34 -19.84
CA PHE A 348 10.03 10.91 -20.00
C PHE A 348 9.99 12.39 -19.55
N ALA A 349 11.08 13.12 -19.78
CA ALA A 349 11.25 14.49 -19.28
C ALA A 349 10.13 15.45 -19.69
N GLU A 350 9.45 15.19 -20.81
CA GLU A 350 8.34 15.99 -21.33
C GLU A 350 7.09 15.95 -20.43
N ALA A 351 6.94 14.94 -19.56
CA ALA A 351 5.83 14.82 -18.61
C ALA A 351 6.03 15.66 -17.33
N PHE A 352 7.21 16.22 -17.12
CA PHE A 352 7.61 16.87 -15.86
C PHE A 352 7.98 18.36 -16.04
N GLU A 353 7.81 19.12 -14.97
CA GLU A 353 8.39 20.45 -14.80
C GLU A 353 9.57 20.35 -13.81
N LYS A 354 10.81 20.53 -14.30
CA LYS A 354 12.04 20.22 -13.54
C LYS A 354 12.17 20.90 -12.19
N LYS A 355 11.66 22.13 -12.01
CA LYS A 355 11.81 22.86 -10.75
C LYS A 355 10.94 22.34 -9.64
N ASN A 356 9.82 21.72 -10.01
CA ASN A 356 8.79 21.24 -9.10
C ASN A 356 8.57 19.72 -9.25
N SER A 357 9.62 18.98 -9.58
CA SER A 357 9.59 17.51 -9.66
C SER A 357 10.34 16.89 -8.50
N ALA A 358 9.93 15.68 -8.10
CA ALA A 358 10.66 14.88 -7.13
C ALA A 358 11.85 14.17 -7.80
N TYR A 359 12.96 14.08 -7.09
CA TYR A 359 14.18 13.42 -7.56
C TYR A 359 14.61 12.34 -6.59
N LEU A 360 15.01 11.18 -7.10
CA LEU A 360 15.53 10.08 -6.28
C LEU A 360 16.83 10.52 -5.56
N GLY A 361 16.96 10.08 -4.31
CA GLY A 361 18.13 10.37 -3.47
C GLY A 361 18.15 11.77 -2.86
N ARG A 362 17.03 12.49 -2.87
CA ARG A 362 16.92 13.83 -2.29
C ARG A 362 15.99 13.92 -1.07
N GLY A 363 15.61 12.76 -0.55
CA GLY A 363 14.80 12.65 0.65
C GLY A 363 13.30 12.70 0.39
N ILE A 364 12.54 12.79 1.48
CA ILE A 364 11.08 12.79 1.46
C ILE A 364 10.51 13.95 0.65
N VAL A 365 9.42 13.73 -0.05
CA VAL A 365 8.74 14.72 -0.89
C VAL A 365 7.57 15.30 -0.12
N LEU A 366 7.47 16.63 -0.08
CA LEU A 366 6.28 17.35 0.38
C LEU A 366 5.52 17.88 -0.85
N ASN A 367 4.30 17.43 -1.02
CA ASN A 367 3.37 17.92 -2.03
C ASN A 367 2.34 18.83 -1.34
N LYS A 368 2.45 20.14 -1.56
CA LYS A 368 1.50 21.10 -0.98
C LYS A 368 0.07 20.86 -1.48
N PHE A 369 -0.05 20.35 -2.70
CA PHE A 369 -1.27 19.89 -3.35
C PHE A 369 -0.93 18.83 -4.40
N THR A 370 -1.89 17.96 -4.72
CA THR A 370 -1.72 16.85 -5.68
C THR A 370 -2.67 16.93 -6.87
N GLY A 371 -3.91 17.29 -6.70
CA GLY A 371 -5.03 17.25 -7.65
C GLY A 371 -4.74 17.58 -9.10
N ALA A 372 -5.62 17.17 -9.99
CA ALA A 372 -5.48 17.34 -11.43
C ALA A 372 -5.96 18.71 -11.92
N ARG A 373 -5.46 19.18 -13.05
CA ARG A 373 -5.83 20.43 -13.71
C ARG A 373 -5.77 21.64 -12.75
N GLY A 374 -6.89 22.29 -12.42
CA GLY A 374 -6.96 23.40 -11.46
C GLY A 374 -6.98 22.95 -9.99
N LYS A 375 -6.17 21.95 -9.59
CA LYS A 375 -6.08 21.37 -8.24
C LYS A 375 -7.37 20.67 -7.78
N SER A 376 -8.16 20.15 -8.71
CA SER A 376 -9.43 19.50 -8.40
C SER A 376 -9.18 18.18 -7.65
N GLY A 377 -9.95 17.91 -6.57
CA GLY A 377 -9.84 16.68 -5.78
C GLY A 377 -8.59 16.61 -4.92
N SER A 378 -8.04 17.74 -4.49
CA SER A 378 -6.79 17.83 -3.73
C SER A 378 -7.01 18.58 -2.42
N ASN A 379 -6.24 18.20 -1.39
CA ASN A 379 -5.92 19.10 -0.29
C ASN A 379 -4.91 20.16 -0.79
N ASP A 380 -5.01 21.40 -0.31
CA ASP A 380 -3.99 22.46 -0.52
C ASP A 380 -3.53 22.90 0.88
N ALA A 381 -2.39 22.38 1.32
CA ALA A 381 -1.91 22.58 2.68
C ALA A 381 -1.67 24.05 3.01
N ASN A 382 -2.05 24.50 4.21
CA ASN A 382 -1.87 25.87 4.68
C ASN A 382 -0.39 26.22 4.80
N ALA A 383 -0.06 27.46 4.51
CA ALA A 383 1.34 27.95 4.51
C ALA A 383 1.99 27.82 5.90
N GLU A 384 1.23 28.07 6.97
CA GLU A 384 1.67 27.95 8.36
C GLU A 384 2.03 26.50 8.70
N TYR A 385 1.22 25.55 8.27
CA TYR A 385 1.49 24.13 8.48
C TYR A 385 2.70 23.66 7.69
N VAL A 386 2.81 24.05 6.41
CA VAL A 386 4.00 23.76 5.60
C VAL A 386 5.26 24.31 6.27
N ALA A 387 5.20 25.53 6.83
CA ALA A 387 6.33 26.14 7.53
C ALA A 387 6.71 25.36 8.79
N ARG A 388 5.72 24.86 9.57
CA ARG A 388 5.92 24.02 10.76
C ARG A 388 6.60 22.71 10.39
N VAL A 389 6.08 21.96 9.42
CA VAL A 389 6.67 20.70 8.95
C VAL A 389 8.10 20.89 8.45
N ARG A 390 8.35 21.95 7.65
CA ARG A 390 9.70 22.29 7.20
C ARG A 390 10.65 22.58 8.35
N LYS A 391 10.17 23.26 9.40
CA LYS A 391 10.99 23.53 10.60
C LYS A 391 11.37 22.24 11.30
N ILE A 392 10.40 21.34 11.54
CA ILE A 392 10.64 20.03 12.16
C ILE A 392 11.71 19.26 11.38
N PHE A 393 11.56 19.14 10.06
CA PHE A 393 12.52 18.40 9.25
C PHE A 393 13.91 19.02 9.26
N ASN A 394 14.03 20.35 9.24
CA ASN A 394 15.32 21.03 9.33
C ASN A 394 15.99 20.83 10.72
N ASP A 395 15.22 20.92 11.81
CA ASP A 395 15.71 20.74 13.17
C ASP A 395 16.25 19.32 13.42
N HIS A 396 15.67 18.32 12.73
CA HIS A 396 16.08 16.92 12.79
C HIS A 396 17.03 16.47 11.67
N ASN A 397 17.55 17.39 10.89
CA ASN A 397 18.47 17.11 9.75
C ASN A 397 17.88 16.09 8.77
N VAL A 398 16.58 16.16 8.48
CA VAL A 398 15.91 15.35 7.48
C VAL A 398 16.08 15.98 6.10
N PHE A 399 16.48 15.20 5.11
CA PHE A 399 16.47 15.62 3.72
C PHE A 399 15.04 15.57 3.17
N PHE A 400 14.58 16.69 2.65
CA PHE A 400 13.27 16.79 2.02
C PHE A 400 13.31 17.67 0.78
N GLN A 401 12.37 17.47 -0.09
CA GLN A 401 12.14 18.23 -1.31
C GLN A 401 10.66 18.58 -1.44
N THR A 402 10.31 19.47 -2.36
CA THR A 402 8.93 19.81 -2.69
C THR A 402 8.68 19.50 -4.15
N ALA A 403 7.51 18.94 -4.48
CA ALA A 403 7.16 18.62 -5.85
C ALA A 403 5.67 18.82 -6.12
N GLU A 404 5.34 18.84 -7.40
CA GLU A 404 4.00 18.60 -7.94
C GLU A 404 4.00 17.27 -8.68
N LEU A 405 2.81 16.65 -8.79
CA LEU A 405 2.65 15.38 -9.48
C LEU A 405 2.59 15.62 -11.00
N GLY A 406 3.75 15.72 -11.62
CA GLY A 406 3.89 15.98 -13.05
C GLY A 406 3.69 17.44 -13.44
N LYS A 407 3.61 17.64 -14.75
CA LYS A 407 3.46 18.96 -15.38
C LYS A 407 1.98 19.37 -15.38
N VAL A 408 1.70 20.66 -15.21
CA VAL A 408 0.32 21.21 -15.31
C VAL A 408 -0.36 20.74 -16.62
N ASP A 409 -1.62 20.36 -16.52
CA ASP A 409 -2.45 19.76 -17.58
C ASP A 409 -2.04 18.35 -18.05
N VAL A 410 -0.93 17.81 -17.55
CA VAL A 410 -0.46 16.43 -17.85
C VAL A 410 -0.59 15.53 -16.64
N GLY A 411 -0.14 15.98 -15.49
CA GLY A 411 -0.15 15.24 -14.24
C GLY A 411 -1.23 15.68 -13.27
N GLY A 412 -1.22 15.05 -12.10
CA GLY A 412 -2.14 15.25 -10.98
C GLY A 412 -2.98 14.02 -10.71
N GLY A 413 -3.23 13.76 -9.45
CA GLY A 413 -4.06 12.66 -8.96
C GLY A 413 -4.70 13.03 -7.62
N GLY A 414 -5.73 12.30 -7.19
CA GLY A 414 -6.25 12.37 -5.83
C GLY A 414 -5.37 11.57 -4.89
N THR A 415 -5.40 11.92 -3.62
CA THR A 415 -4.79 11.19 -2.51
C THR A 415 -5.78 11.18 -1.34
N ILE A 416 -5.52 10.44 -0.30
CA ILE A 416 -6.39 10.42 0.90
C ILE A 416 -6.38 11.72 1.70
N ALA A 417 -5.47 12.65 1.44
CA ALA A 417 -5.29 13.89 2.19
C ALA A 417 -6.55 14.76 2.27
N TYR A 418 -7.29 14.91 1.16
CA TYR A 418 -8.50 15.74 1.15
C TYR A 418 -9.61 15.17 2.06
N ILE A 419 -9.64 13.85 2.27
CA ILE A 419 -10.63 13.18 3.11
C ILE A 419 -10.35 13.50 4.59
N ALA A 420 -9.08 13.39 5.01
CA ALA A 420 -8.66 13.79 6.35
C ALA A 420 -8.91 15.29 6.62
N ALA A 421 -8.67 16.14 5.62
CA ALA A 421 -8.92 17.58 5.72
C ALA A 421 -10.39 17.93 5.98
N LEU A 422 -11.36 17.05 5.67
CA LEU A 422 -12.77 17.25 6.01
C LEU A 422 -13.04 17.32 7.52
N TYR A 423 -12.14 16.81 8.34
CA TYR A 423 -12.19 16.95 9.81
C TYR A 423 -11.64 18.29 10.31
N GLU A 424 -11.29 19.23 9.42
CA GLU A 424 -10.64 20.51 9.72
C GLU A 424 -9.24 20.38 10.32
N MET A 425 -8.58 19.21 10.22
CA MET A 425 -7.20 19.04 10.69
C MET A 425 -6.19 19.59 9.67
N GLU A 426 -4.99 19.88 10.15
CA GLU A 426 -3.86 20.26 9.30
C GLU A 426 -3.28 19.03 8.59
N VAL A 427 -3.31 19.03 7.26
CA VAL A 427 -2.85 17.90 6.42
C VAL A 427 -1.94 18.38 5.32
N ILE A 428 -0.87 17.65 5.05
CA ILE A 428 -0.01 17.78 3.87
C ILE A 428 0.33 16.40 3.32
N ASP A 429 0.39 16.30 1.98
CA ASP A 429 0.89 15.09 1.32
C ASP A 429 2.41 15.00 1.46
N SER A 430 2.91 13.83 1.88
CA SER A 430 4.31 13.62 2.20
C SER A 430 4.72 12.18 1.93
N GLY A 431 5.56 11.93 0.95
CA GLY A 431 5.92 10.55 0.60
C GLY A 431 7.27 10.40 -0.11
N VAL A 432 7.45 9.26 -0.72
CA VAL A 432 8.72 8.86 -1.34
C VAL A 432 8.62 8.97 -2.85
N SER A 433 9.70 9.40 -3.51
CA SER A 433 9.73 9.42 -4.98
C SER A 433 9.87 8.01 -5.56
N VAL A 434 9.00 7.65 -6.51
CA VAL A 434 8.95 6.33 -7.15
C VAL A 434 9.00 6.49 -8.67
N LEU A 435 9.75 5.60 -9.34
CA LEU A 435 9.75 5.43 -10.78
C LEU A 435 8.88 4.24 -11.16
N SER A 436 8.25 4.30 -12.33
CA SER A 436 7.35 3.24 -12.83
C SER A 436 6.17 2.94 -11.90
N MET A 437 5.63 3.97 -11.22
CA MET A 437 4.44 3.88 -10.38
C MET A 437 3.31 3.12 -11.09
N HIS A 438 2.60 2.24 -10.38
CA HIS A 438 1.56 1.33 -10.88
C HIS A 438 2.03 0.25 -11.88
N ALA A 439 3.32 0.15 -12.15
CA ALA A 439 3.84 -0.98 -12.92
C ALA A 439 3.98 -2.23 -12.03
N PRO A 440 4.04 -3.43 -12.62
CA PRO A 440 4.33 -4.66 -11.87
C PRO A 440 5.61 -4.61 -11.01
N TRP A 441 6.56 -3.78 -11.42
CA TRP A 441 7.79 -3.51 -10.68
C TRP A 441 8.05 -2.02 -10.67
N GLU A 442 8.20 -1.47 -9.49
CA GLU A 442 8.45 -0.06 -9.22
C GLU A 442 9.84 0.11 -8.61
N VAL A 443 10.40 1.31 -8.69
CA VAL A 443 11.76 1.56 -8.21
C VAL A 443 11.80 2.83 -7.35
N THR A 444 12.38 2.72 -6.15
CA THR A 444 12.68 3.87 -5.28
C THR A 444 14.11 3.86 -4.77
N SER A 445 14.61 5.00 -4.29
CA SER A 445 15.93 5.12 -3.67
C SER A 445 15.92 4.68 -2.20
N LYS A 446 16.89 3.88 -1.78
CA LYS A 446 17.08 3.55 -0.36
C LYS A 446 17.29 4.79 0.52
N ALA A 447 17.93 5.83 -0.03
CA ALA A 447 18.08 7.10 0.67
C ALA A 447 16.73 7.75 0.98
N ASP A 448 15.80 7.76 0.00
CA ASP A 448 14.48 8.37 0.19
C ASP A 448 13.63 7.57 1.17
N VAL A 449 13.73 6.23 1.17
CA VAL A 449 13.12 5.36 2.18
C VAL A 449 13.64 5.67 3.59
N TYR A 450 14.95 5.83 3.74
CA TYR A 450 15.58 6.16 5.02
C TYR A 450 15.20 7.57 5.51
N GLU A 451 15.18 8.55 4.61
CA GLU A 451 14.76 9.90 4.95
C GLU A 451 13.28 9.99 5.29
N ALA A 452 12.42 9.19 4.65
CA ALA A 452 11.00 9.10 5.02
C ALA A 452 10.85 8.57 6.46
N TYR A 453 11.54 7.49 6.81
CA TYR A 453 11.56 6.98 8.19
C TYR A 453 12.01 8.05 9.21
N LYS A 454 13.09 8.78 8.93
CA LYS A 454 13.58 9.87 9.79
C LYS A 454 12.54 11.01 9.91
N ALA A 455 11.95 11.39 8.78
CA ALA A 455 10.94 12.45 8.71
C ALA A 455 9.71 12.12 9.54
N TYR A 456 9.19 10.91 9.40
CA TYR A 456 8.02 10.44 10.15
C TYR A 456 8.30 10.37 11.65
N LYS A 457 9.48 9.90 12.04
CA LYS A 457 9.89 9.90 13.45
C LYS A 457 9.99 11.32 14.02
N ALA A 458 10.62 12.23 13.28
CA ALA A 458 10.72 13.64 13.67
C ALA A 458 9.34 14.30 13.81
N PHE A 459 8.43 14.01 12.87
CA PHE A 459 7.07 14.53 12.90
C PHE A 459 6.27 14.02 14.11
N LEU A 460 6.34 12.74 14.42
CA LEU A 460 5.65 12.19 15.57
C LEU A 460 6.11 12.80 16.92
N LEU A 461 7.39 13.21 16.97
CA LEU A 461 7.98 13.81 18.18
C LEU A 461 7.59 15.28 18.38
N ASP A 462 7.58 16.10 17.31
CA ASP A 462 7.63 17.57 17.44
C ASP A 462 6.49 18.31 16.71
N ALA A 463 5.51 17.63 16.10
CA ALA A 463 4.40 18.27 15.38
C ALA A 463 3.27 18.82 16.27
#